data_6284faff78779a75228701bf5a908fb5
#
_entry.id   6284faff78779a75228701bf5a908fb5
#
_cell.length_a   1.000
_cell.length_b   1.000
_cell.length_c   1.000
_cell.angle_alpha   90.00
_cell.angle_beta   90.00
_cell.angle_gamma   90.00
#
_symmetry.space_group_name_H-M   'P 1'
#
loop_
_entity.id
_entity.type
_entity.pdbx_description
1 polymer ?
#
loop_
_entity_poly.entity_id
_entity_poly.type
_entity_poly.pdbx_seq_one_letter_code
_entity_poly.pdbx_strand_id
1 'polypeptide(L)'
;MIDQGVVVVYIDDILIFTKTEEEHDKIVEEVLKRLEENDLFLKPEKCVFKEKEIEFLGLYITEEGVKMDEVKVNAITEWPVPKKVKDVQSFLGLANFYWRFIEGFSKIATPLNKLIRENQPWEWMDQQQTAFDTLKARFTSYPILITVNPEKPP
;
A
#
# COMPACT_ATOMS: atom_id res chain seq x y z
N MET A 1 9.39 25.97 -12.74
CA MET A 1 9.25 25.12 -11.56
C MET A 1 7.95 24.33 -11.72
N ILE A 2 8.07 23.06 -11.94
CA ILE A 2 7.03 22.26 -12.63
C ILE A 2 6.20 21.57 -11.57
N ASP A 3 5.06 22.15 -11.33
CA ASP A 3 4.01 21.63 -10.44
C ASP A 3 3.16 20.57 -11.19
N GLN A 4 3.85 19.57 -11.78
CA GLN A 4 3.29 18.90 -12.92
C GLN A 4 3.52 17.39 -12.83
N GLY A 5 2.63 16.74 -12.12
CA GLY A 5 2.61 15.30 -12.12
C GLY A 5 3.78 14.64 -11.39
N VAL A 6 3.61 13.41 -11.04
CA VAL A 6 4.61 12.62 -10.33
C VAL A 6 4.94 11.37 -11.12
N VAL A 7 6.22 11.09 -11.24
CA VAL A 7 6.73 9.84 -11.77
C VAL A 7 7.33 9.05 -10.61
N VAL A 8 6.81 7.87 -10.37
CA VAL A 8 7.30 6.94 -9.35
C VAL A 8 7.90 5.73 -10.02
N VAL A 9 9.12 5.40 -9.65
CA VAL A 9 9.81 4.21 -10.14
C VAL A 9 10.02 3.25 -8.98
N TYR A 10 9.60 2.02 -9.17
CA TYR A 10 9.83 0.93 -8.22
C TYR A 10 10.28 -0.32 -8.99
N ILE A 11 11.54 -0.67 -8.84
CA ILE A 11 12.21 -1.79 -9.55
C ILE A 11 11.96 -1.66 -11.06
N ASP A 12 11.08 -2.48 -11.64
CA ASP A 12 10.76 -2.51 -13.06
C ASP A 12 9.48 -1.74 -13.43
N ASP A 13 8.79 -1.18 -12.44
CA ASP A 13 7.51 -0.51 -12.63
C ASP A 13 7.65 1.01 -12.59
N ILE A 14 7.02 1.68 -13.55
CA ILE A 14 6.97 3.13 -13.64
C ILE A 14 5.51 3.56 -13.60
N LEU A 15 5.16 4.38 -12.61
CA LEU A 15 3.86 5.00 -12.48
C LEU A 15 3.96 6.48 -12.80
N ILE A 16 3.09 6.94 -13.69
CA ILE A 16 2.96 8.36 -14.03
C ILE A 16 1.54 8.81 -13.70
N PHE A 17 1.41 9.79 -12.83
CA PHE A 17 0.11 10.40 -12.54
C PHE A 17 0.19 11.93 -12.57
N THR A 18 -0.84 12.55 -13.11
CA THR A 18 -0.91 13.97 -13.39
C THR A 18 -2.31 14.50 -13.13
N LYS A 19 -2.44 15.80 -13.02
CA LYS A 19 -3.75 16.46 -12.81
C LYS A 19 -4.54 16.64 -14.11
N THR A 20 -3.84 16.76 -15.24
CA THR A 20 -4.47 16.99 -16.55
C THR A 20 -3.92 16.03 -17.60
N GLU A 21 -4.72 15.76 -18.65
CA GLU A 21 -4.28 14.92 -19.76
C GLU A 21 -3.11 15.54 -20.53
N GLU A 22 -3.10 16.88 -20.68
CA GLU A 22 -2.02 17.57 -21.40
C GLU A 22 -0.66 17.42 -20.68
N GLU A 23 -0.66 17.54 -19.37
CA GLU A 23 0.54 17.28 -18.55
C GLU A 23 0.94 15.82 -18.64
N HIS A 24 -0.05 14.93 -18.63
CA HIS A 24 0.19 13.49 -18.72
C HIS A 24 0.91 13.14 -20.01
N ASP A 25 0.41 13.59 -21.15
CA ASP A 25 1.00 13.31 -22.45
C ASP A 25 2.44 13.83 -22.54
N LYS A 26 2.72 15.03 -22.03
CA LYS A 26 4.08 15.60 -22.00
C LYS A 26 5.04 14.77 -21.14
N ILE A 27 4.61 14.35 -19.97
CA ILE A 27 5.45 13.58 -19.05
C ILE A 27 5.68 12.16 -19.60
N VAL A 28 4.66 11.52 -20.16
CA VAL A 28 4.79 10.22 -20.81
C VAL A 28 5.79 10.29 -21.95
N GLU A 29 5.69 11.31 -22.82
CA GLU A 29 6.64 11.50 -23.93
C GLU A 29 8.07 11.69 -23.43
N GLU A 30 8.27 12.50 -22.38
CA GLU A 30 9.60 12.72 -21.80
C GLU A 30 10.17 11.45 -21.16
N VAL A 31 9.35 10.68 -20.45
CA VAL A 31 9.76 9.40 -19.84
C VAL A 31 10.16 8.40 -20.94
N LEU A 32 9.34 8.25 -21.98
CA LEU A 32 9.64 7.35 -23.09
C LEU A 32 10.94 7.75 -23.81
N LYS A 33 11.15 9.04 -24.03
CA LYS A 33 12.40 9.55 -24.63
C LYS A 33 13.62 9.23 -23.78
N ARG A 34 13.54 9.44 -22.46
CA ARG A 34 14.64 9.10 -21.52
C ARG A 34 14.93 7.62 -21.47
N LEU A 35 13.92 6.77 -21.57
CA LEU A 35 14.10 5.33 -21.64
C LEU A 35 14.83 4.93 -22.94
N GLU A 36 14.42 5.50 -24.08
CA GLU A 36 15.08 5.28 -25.37
C GLU A 36 16.54 5.74 -25.36
N GLU A 37 16.83 6.93 -24.83
CA GLU A 37 18.19 7.49 -24.73
C GLU A 37 19.13 6.64 -23.84
N ASN A 38 18.56 5.83 -22.94
CA ASN A 38 19.32 4.94 -22.05
C ASN A 38 19.22 3.45 -22.42
N ASP A 39 18.76 3.13 -23.61
CA ASP A 39 18.60 1.75 -24.11
C ASP A 39 17.73 0.86 -23.20
N LEU A 40 16.72 1.47 -22.55
CA LEU A 40 15.75 0.76 -21.74
C LEU A 40 14.48 0.47 -22.53
N PHE A 41 14.09 -0.80 -22.60
CA PHE A 41 12.98 -1.25 -23.41
C PHE A 41 11.74 -1.57 -22.54
N LEU A 42 10.59 -1.14 -23.02
CA LEU A 42 9.30 -1.49 -22.45
C LEU A 42 8.69 -2.69 -23.16
N LYS A 43 7.87 -3.43 -22.45
CA LYS A 43 6.99 -4.45 -23.02
C LYS A 43 5.62 -3.82 -23.28
N PRO A 44 5.25 -3.54 -24.55
CA PRO A 44 4.00 -2.86 -24.86
C PRO A 44 2.76 -3.56 -24.28
N GLU A 45 2.75 -4.88 -24.23
CA GLU A 45 1.68 -5.68 -23.67
C GLU A 45 1.47 -5.52 -22.17
N LYS A 46 2.44 -4.96 -21.46
CA LYS A 46 2.38 -4.65 -20.02
C LYS A 46 2.15 -3.16 -19.73
N CYS A 47 2.16 -2.33 -20.76
CA CYS A 47 1.94 -0.90 -20.61
C CYS A 47 0.44 -0.60 -20.60
N VAL A 48 0.03 0.19 -19.63
CA VAL A 48 -1.34 0.70 -19.49
C VAL A 48 -1.28 2.22 -19.54
N PHE A 49 -2.05 2.83 -20.43
CA PHE A 49 -2.04 4.27 -20.67
C PHE A 49 -3.40 4.89 -20.41
N LYS A 50 -3.41 6.10 -19.83
CA LYS A 50 -4.60 6.94 -19.65
C LYS A 50 -5.76 6.27 -18.91
N GLU A 51 -5.44 5.46 -17.92
CA GLU A 51 -6.47 4.86 -17.06
C GLU A 51 -6.82 5.81 -15.91
N LYS A 52 -8.10 5.82 -15.55
CA LYS A 52 -8.60 6.61 -14.42
C LYS A 52 -8.38 5.93 -13.08
N GLU A 53 -8.25 4.63 -13.09
CA GLU A 53 -7.91 3.80 -11.94
C GLU A 53 -6.87 2.78 -12.34
N ILE A 54 -5.78 2.68 -11.59
CA ILE A 54 -4.72 1.73 -11.85
C ILE A 54 -4.23 1.09 -10.55
N GLU A 55 -3.97 -0.21 -10.61
CA GLU A 55 -3.29 -0.93 -9.53
C GLU A 55 -1.77 -0.71 -9.64
N PHE A 56 -1.17 -0.27 -8.52
CA PHE A 56 0.27 -0.09 -8.39
C PHE A 56 0.72 -0.45 -6.99
N LEU A 57 1.61 -1.43 -6.88
CA LEU A 57 2.13 -1.94 -5.60
C LEU A 57 1.03 -2.36 -4.60
N GLY A 58 -0.04 -2.96 -5.11
CA GLY A 58 -1.18 -3.43 -4.30
C GLY A 58 -2.11 -2.34 -3.81
N LEU A 59 -1.95 -1.12 -4.29
CA LEU A 59 -2.83 0.01 -4.06
C LEU A 59 -3.56 0.36 -5.35
N TYR A 60 -4.75 0.91 -5.24
CA TYR A 60 -5.48 1.46 -6.36
C TYR A 60 -5.33 2.98 -6.36
N ILE A 61 -4.79 3.51 -7.44
CA ILE A 61 -4.63 4.95 -7.65
C ILE A 61 -5.75 5.42 -8.55
N THR A 62 -6.54 6.37 -8.06
CA THR A 62 -7.72 6.91 -8.73
C THR A 62 -7.61 8.42 -8.88
N GLU A 63 -8.51 9.03 -9.65
CA GLU A 63 -8.60 10.49 -9.76
C GLU A 63 -8.87 11.18 -8.41
N GLU A 64 -9.51 10.50 -7.47
CA GLU A 64 -9.85 11.03 -6.14
C GLU A 64 -8.75 10.81 -5.09
N GLY A 65 -7.81 9.90 -5.35
CA GLY A 65 -6.73 9.57 -4.43
C GLY A 65 -6.32 8.10 -4.48
N VAL A 66 -5.74 7.63 -3.39
CA VAL A 66 -5.25 6.25 -3.25
C VAL A 66 -6.19 5.46 -2.35
N LYS A 67 -6.60 4.27 -2.78
CA LYS A 67 -7.39 3.35 -1.96
C LYS A 67 -6.70 2.01 -1.78
N MET A 68 -6.97 1.37 -0.65
CA MET A 68 -6.53 0.01 -0.38
C MET A 68 -7.37 -1.00 -1.18
N ASP A 69 -6.79 -2.15 -1.49
CA ASP A 69 -7.51 -3.26 -2.10
C ASP A 69 -8.58 -3.79 -1.14
N GLU A 70 -9.84 -3.68 -1.52
CA GLU A 70 -10.98 -4.12 -0.71
C GLU A 70 -10.91 -5.61 -0.37
N VAL A 71 -10.43 -6.44 -1.27
CA VAL A 71 -10.28 -7.89 -1.04
C VAL A 71 -9.30 -8.15 0.09
N LYS A 72 -8.16 -7.46 0.10
CA LYS A 72 -7.16 -7.59 1.16
C LYS A 72 -7.64 -7.01 2.49
N VAL A 73 -8.33 -5.87 2.47
CA VAL A 73 -8.91 -5.26 3.67
C VAL A 73 -9.96 -6.19 4.28
N ASN A 74 -10.85 -6.76 3.48
CA ASN A 74 -11.85 -7.71 3.95
C ASN A 74 -11.20 -8.99 4.52
N ALA A 75 -10.13 -9.48 3.90
CA ALA A 75 -9.37 -10.61 4.43
C ALA A 75 -8.79 -10.32 5.83
N ILE A 76 -8.32 -9.10 6.06
CA ILE A 76 -7.84 -8.67 7.38
C ILE A 76 -8.98 -8.58 8.39
N THR A 77 -10.09 -7.96 8.02
CA THR A 77 -11.22 -7.74 8.93
C THR A 77 -11.95 -9.03 9.30
N GLU A 78 -11.95 -10.01 8.42
CA GLU A 78 -12.56 -11.32 8.63
C GLU A 78 -11.57 -12.37 9.18
N TRP A 79 -10.33 -11.99 9.44
CA TRP A 79 -9.30 -12.91 9.93
C TRP A 79 -9.70 -13.57 11.24
N PRO A 80 -9.62 -14.90 11.34
CA PRO A 80 -9.94 -15.61 12.58
C PRO A 80 -8.89 -15.33 13.66
N VAL A 81 -9.31 -15.47 14.92
CA VAL A 81 -8.39 -15.30 16.05
C VAL A 81 -7.22 -16.30 15.93
N PRO A 82 -5.97 -15.81 15.96
CA PRO A 82 -4.80 -16.65 15.87
C PRO A 82 -4.73 -17.71 16.98
N LYS A 83 -4.32 -18.91 16.63
CA LYS A 83 -4.16 -20.05 17.57
C LYS A 83 -2.71 -20.47 17.74
N LYS A 84 -1.80 -19.97 16.92
CA LYS A 84 -0.37 -20.28 16.91
C LYS A 84 0.44 -19.14 16.32
N VAL A 85 1.75 -19.17 16.54
CA VAL A 85 2.69 -18.16 16.04
C VAL A 85 2.57 -17.93 14.53
N LYS A 86 2.43 -19.00 13.76
CA LYS A 86 2.32 -18.90 12.30
C LYS A 86 1.07 -18.10 11.85
N ASP A 87 -0.03 -18.22 12.58
CA ASP A 87 -1.26 -17.47 12.27
C ASP A 87 -1.04 -15.97 12.49
N VAL A 88 -0.32 -15.60 13.57
CA VAL A 88 0.07 -14.20 13.83
C VAL A 88 1.03 -13.69 12.76
N GLN A 89 2.01 -14.47 12.36
CA GLN A 89 2.93 -14.09 11.29
C GLN A 89 2.19 -13.84 9.97
N SER A 90 1.24 -14.69 9.63
CA SER A 90 0.44 -14.53 8.41
C SER A 90 -0.45 -13.30 8.46
N PHE A 91 -1.11 -13.06 9.59
CA PHE A 91 -1.92 -11.86 9.81
C PHE A 91 -1.09 -10.58 9.72
N LEU A 92 0.02 -10.51 10.46
CA LEU A 92 0.91 -9.35 10.43
C LEU A 92 1.56 -9.15 9.05
N GLY A 93 1.87 -10.22 8.34
CA GLY A 93 2.40 -10.16 6.99
C GLY A 93 1.46 -9.44 6.02
N LEU A 94 0.16 -9.71 6.10
CA LEU A 94 -0.85 -9.01 5.31
C LEU A 94 -1.11 -7.60 5.86
N ALA A 95 -1.24 -7.44 7.16
CA ALA A 95 -1.49 -6.15 7.79
C ALA A 95 -0.33 -5.16 7.57
N ASN A 96 0.92 -5.62 7.65
CA ASN A 96 2.11 -4.81 7.39
C ASN A 96 2.16 -4.23 5.97
N PHE A 97 1.49 -4.82 5.02
CA PHE A 97 1.40 -4.28 3.67
C PHE A 97 0.80 -2.86 3.67
N TYR A 98 -0.12 -2.59 4.60
CA TYR A 98 -0.81 -1.31 4.74
C TYR A 98 -0.43 -0.53 6.02
N TRP A 99 0.68 -0.83 6.66
CA TRP A 99 1.06 -0.22 7.93
C TRP A 99 1.12 1.31 7.89
N ARG A 100 1.50 1.89 6.74
CA ARG A 100 1.61 3.34 6.56
C ARG A 100 0.26 4.07 6.64
N PHE A 101 -0.83 3.35 6.39
CA PHE A 101 -2.17 3.91 6.41
C PHE A 101 -2.82 3.84 7.78
N ILE A 102 -2.24 3.12 8.72
CA ILE A 102 -2.76 2.93 10.07
C ILE A 102 -1.91 3.70 11.06
N GLU A 103 -2.48 4.77 11.59
CA GLU A 103 -1.81 5.58 12.62
C GLU A 103 -1.51 4.74 13.87
N GLY A 104 -0.25 4.80 14.33
CA GLY A 104 0.19 4.06 15.50
C GLY A 104 0.29 2.54 15.30
N PHE A 105 0.31 2.05 14.07
CA PHE A 105 0.37 0.61 13.77
C PHE A 105 1.42 -0.14 14.59
N SER A 106 2.65 0.35 14.64
CA SER A 106 3.75 -0.30 15.37
C SER A 106 3.45 -0.45 16.85
N LYS A 107 2.84 0.56 17.48
CA LYS A 107 2.45 0.50 18.89
C LYS A 107 1.32 -0.50 19.12
N ILE A 108 0.31 -0.47 18.26
CA ILE A 108 -0.84 -1.38 18.33
C ILE A 108 -0.38 -2.83 18.14
N ALA A 109 0.51 -3.08 17.19
CA ALA A 109 1.01 -4.40 16.86
C ALA A 109 2.06 -4.96 17.86
N THR A 110 2.55 -4.17 18.79
CA THR A 110 3.62 -4.57 19.72
C THR A 110 3.35 -5.90 20.45
N PRO A 111 2.17 -6.14 21.05
CA PRO A 111 1.90 -7.43 21.70
C PRO A 111 1.96 -8.63 20.75
N LEU A 112 1.53 -8.45 19.51
CA LEU A 112 1.58 -9.48 18.47
C LEU A 112 3.00 -9.72 17.98
N ASN A 113 3.77 -8.66 17.78
CA ASN A 113 5.18 -8.77 17.40
C ASN A 113 6.03 -9.47 18.44
N LYS A 114 5.71 -9.34 19.72
CA LYS A 114 6.39 -10.08 20.78
C LYS A 114 6.17 -11.58 20.69
N LEU A 115 4.97 -12.04 20.30
CA LEU A 115 4.64 -13.45 20.15
C LEU A 115 5.42 -14.18 19.06
N ILE A 116 5.86 -13.47 18.03
CA ILE A 116 6.58 -14.05 16.89
C ILE A 116 8.09 -14.06 17.05
N ARG A 117 8.61 -13.59 18.20
CA ARG A 117 10.04 -13.63 18.50
C ARG A 117 10.48 -15.06 18.83
N GLU A 118 11.74 -15.36 18.51
CA GLU A 118 12.34 -16.64 18.87
C GLU A 118 12.28 -16.90 20.39
N ASN A 119 12.05 -18.14 20.74
CA ASN A 119 11.98 -18.61 22.13
C ASN A 119 10.89 -17.96 23.00
N GLN A 120 9.90 -17.33 22.39
CA GLN A 120 8.76 -16.79 23.10
C GLN A 120 7.66 -17.86 23.21
N PRO A 121 7.19 -18.21 24.42
CA PRO A 121 6.08 -19.16 24.57
C PRO A 121 4.79 -18.56 23.99
N TRP A 122 3.94 -19.43 23.44
CA TRP A 122 2.65 -19.04 22.96
C TRP A 122 1.72 -18.65 24.13
N GLU A 123 1.40 -17.38 24.26
CA GLU A 123 0.44 -16.85 25.22
C GLU A 123 -0.49 -15.86 24.54
N TRP A 124 -1.74 -16.25 24.40
CA TRP A 124 -2.77 -15.36 23.88
C TRP A 124 -3.64 -14.86 25.02
N MET A 125 -3.38 -13.63 25.43
CA MET A 125 -4.07 -12.97 26.55
C MET A 125 -4.78 -11.69 26.06
N ASP A 126 -5.35 -10.95 26.99
CA ASP A 126 -6.13 -9.75 26.67
C ASP A 126 -5.35 -8.70 25.87
N GLN A 127 -4.05 -8.56 26.11
CA GLN A 127 -3.20 -7.64 25.36
C GLN A 127 -3.09 -8.03 23.88
N GLN A 128 -2.94 -9.29 23.58
CA GLN A 128 -2.86 -9.82 22.22
C GLN A 128 -4.23 -9.71 21.54
N GLN A 129 -5.28 -10.09 22.23
CA GLN A 129 -6.64 -9.97 21.72
C GLN A 129 -7.00 -8.52 21.42
N THR A 130 -6.69 -7.59 22.33
CA THR A 130 -6.93 -6.16 22.15
C THR A 130 -6.14 -5.60 20.95
N ALA A 131 -4.87 -5.98 20.80
CA ALA A 131 -4.04 -5.58 19.66
C ALA A 131 -4.64 -6.07 18.34
N PHE A 132 -5.03 -7.33 18.29
CA PHE A 132 -5.64 -7.95 17.12
C PHE A 132 -6.96 -7.26 16.75
N ASP A 133 -7.87 -7.08 17.70
CA ASP A 133 -9.16 -6.42 17.47
C ASP A 133 -9.01 -4.95 17.08
N THR A 134 -8.05 -4.25 17.70
CA THR A 134 -7.77 -2.84 17.37
C THR A 134 -7.25 -2.69 15.95
N LEU A 135 -6.32 -3.54 15.50
CA LEU A 135 -5.85 -3.52 14.12
C LEU A 135 -6.99 -3.78 13.13
N LYS A 136 -7.82 -4.80 13.39
CA LYS A 136 -8.99 -5.09 12.55
C LYS A 136 -9.96 -3.91 12.49
N ALA A 137 -10.24 -3.28 13.61
CA ALA A 137 -11.11 -2.10 13.68
C ALA A 137 -10.53 -0.91 12.91
N ARG A 138 -9.22 -0.69 12.98
CA ARG A 138 -8.53 0.36 12.22
C ARG A 138 -8.67 0.16 10.71
N PHE A 139 -8.49 -1.05 10.23
CA PHE A 139 -8.69 -1.36 8.81
C PHE A 139 -10.16 -1.18 8.37
N THR A 140 -11.11 -1.49 9.21
CA THR A 140 -12.55 -1.32 8.93
C THR A 140 -12.97 0.15 8.92
N SER A 141 -12.42 0.96 9.83
CA SER A 141 -12.78 2.37 10.01
C SER A 141 -11.99 3.32 9.11
N TYR A 142 -10.93 2.85 8.48
CA TYR A 142 -10.11 3.70 7.63
C TYR A 142 -10.88 4.07 6.36
N PRO A 143 -10.87 5.35 5.94
CA PRO A 143 -11.47 5.71 4.66
C PRO A 143 -10.77 4.92 3.55
N ILE A 144 -11.58 4.28 2.73
CA ILE A 144 -11.11 3.50 1.57
C ILE A 144 -10.27 4.38 0.63
N LEU A 145 -10.46 5.69 0.70
CA LEU A 145 -9.82 6.67 -0.13
C LEU A 145 -8.94 7.62 0.69
N ILE A 146 -7.67 7.70 0.36
CA ILE A 146 -6.72 8.64 0.94
C ILE A 146 -6.43 9.73 -0.08
N THR A 147 -6.82 10.95 0.24
CA THR A 147 -6.39 12.11 -0.54
C THR A 147 -4.89 12.29 -0.35
N VAL A 148 -4.14 12.14 -1.43
CA VAL A 148 -2.70 12.43 -1.42
C VAL A 148 -2.53 13.94 -1.27
N ASN A 149 -2.15 14.38 -0.08
CA ASN A 149 -1.73 15.75 0.12
C ASN A 149 -0.24 15.86 -0.21
N PRO A 150 0.15 16.54 -1.28
CA PRO A 150 1.55 16.63 -1.70
C PRO A 150 2.43 17.46 -0.73
N GLU A 151 1.83 18.13 0.25
CA GLU A 151 2.55 18.99 1.19
C GLU A 151 3.00 18.29 2.50
N LYS A 152 2.63 17.03 2.71
CA LYS A 152 3.15 16.24 3.83
C LYS A 152 3.94 15.04 3.30
N PRO A 153 5.27 15.05 3.44
CA PRO A 153 6.04 13.83 3.25
C PRO A 153 5.66 12.78 4.31
N PRO A 154 5.74 11.51 3.95
CA PRO A 154 5.44 10.40 4.86
C PRO A 154 6.34 10.35 6.07
#